data_d22c2939731bc6aa7bee74ff52ac80ef
#
_entry.id   d22c2939731bc6aa7bee74ff52ac80ef
#
_cell.length_a   1.000
_cell.length_b   1.000
_cell.length_c   1.000
_cell.angle_alpha   90.00
_cell.angle_beta   90.00
_cell.angle_gamma   90.00
#
_symmetry.space_group_name_H-M   'P 1'
#
loop_
_entity.id
_entity.type
_entity.pdbx_description
1 polymer ?
#
loop_
_entity_poly.entity_id
_entity_poly.type
_entity_poly.pdbx_seq_one_letter_code
_entity_poly.pdbx_strand_id
1 'polypeptide(L)'
;MPNLPWREAILRVLNSADEPMHYTEIAQAIIDQKLRREVGATPSNAVASALSSQALVRKVVRVERGYYILASKLQLPQAGATAASPKDGPRDQGASVPTRTETVADLPDDESGLIGSFGMFWLRSEVDWTRAPVKLLGVQLDGGNPVDFAEQAGVYLLYEGNRVIYVGRVTAPRLGLRLWEHTRDRLKARWDKFSWFGVRSVGDNGRLGDLPHPGFTLAALIATMEALLIEGLEPPQNRRQGDGFKALEFIQEVDPQIEIARERQILVKYQDEFR
;
A
#
# COMPACT_ATOMS: atom_id res chain seq x y z
N MET A 1 0.52 28.59 3.22
CA MET A 1 -0.01 27.28 3.62
C MET A 1 0.93 26.71 4.67
N PRO A 2 0.46 26.19 5.80
CA PRO A 2 1.33 25.62 6.83
C PRO A 2 2.02 24.38 6.31
N ASN A 3 3.26 24.13 6.70
CA ASN A 3 3.97 22.87 6.49
C ASN A 3 4.15 22.19 7.85
N LEU A 4 3.08 21.61 8.39
CA LEU A 4 3.08 21.03 9.72
C LEU A 4 3.93 19.74 9.74
N PRO A 5 4.67 19.45 10.83
CA PRO A 5 5.23 18.12 11.05
C PRO A 5 4.15 17.03 11.03
N TRP A 6 4.47 15.82 10.58
CA TRP A 6 3.50 14.71 10.53
C TRP A 6 2.72 14.52 11.83
N ARG A 7 3.39 14.60 12.97
CA ARG A 7 2.74 14.46 14.29
C ARG A 7 1.64 15.50 14.56
N GLU A 8 1.87 16.72 14.19
CA GLU A 8 0.90 17.82 14.41
C GLU A 8 -0.25 17.70 13.40
N ALA A 9 0.04 17.35 12.16
CA ALA A 9 -0.97 17.13 11.13
C ALA A 9 -1.91 15.98 11.53
N ILE A 10 -1.36 14.84 11.99
CA ILE A 10 -2.13 13.68 12.48
C ILE A 10 -3.02 14.08 13.67
N LEU A 11 -2.48 14.75 14.67
CA LEU A 11 -3.26 15.17 15.84
C LEU A 11 -4.39 16.14 15.44
N ARG A 12 -4.15 17.00 14.46
CA ARG A 12 -5.16 17.95 13.97
C ARG A 12 -6.31 17.24 13.27
N VAL A 13 -6.01 16.27 12.41
CA VAL A 13 -7.02 15.43 11.73
C VAL A 13 -7.81 14.63 12.76
N LEU A 14 -7.15 13.90 13.66
CA LEU A 14 -7.83 13.10 14.68
C LEU A 14 -8.61 13.96 15.69
N ASN A 15 -8.23 15.21 15.89
CA ASN A 15 -9.01 16.12 16.74
C ASN A 15 -10.35 16.52 16.12
N SER A 16 -10.44 16.57 14.81
CA SER A 16 -11.69 16.87 14.08
C SER A 16 -12.55 15.61 13.80
N ALA A 17 -12.00 14.41 13.93
CA ALA A 17 -12.70 13.15 13.69
C ALA A 17 -13.43 12.70 14.95
N ASP A 18 -14.70 12.36 14.86
CA ASP A 18 -15.50 11.85 15.99
C ASP A 18 -15.40 10.32 16.14
N GLU A 19 -14.99 9.61 15.08
CA GLU A 19 -14.81 8.17 15.03
C GLU A 19 -13.35 7.79 14.79
N PRO A 20 -12.94 6.54 15.10
CA PRO A 20 -11.61 6.05 14.75
C PRO A 20 -11.37 6.09 13.24
N MET A 21 -10.24 6.64 12.82
CA MET A 21 -9.85 6.74 11.41
C MET A 21 -8.76 5.73 11.07
N HIS A 22 -8.84 5.15 9.87
CA HIS A 22 -7.75 4.34 9.33
C HIS A 22 -6.55 5.23 8.98
N TYR A 23 -5.32 4.73 9.13
CA TYR A 23 -4.10 5.53 8.88
C TYR A 23 -4.01 6.07 7.44
N THR A 24 -4.59 5.38 6.45
CA THR A 24 -4.69 5.87 5.06
C THR A 24 -5.67 7.05 4.94
N GLU A 25 -6.80 7.00 5.65
CA GLU A 25 -7.78 8.10 5.70
C GLU A 25 -7.18 9.33 6.39
N ILE A 26 -6.37 9.10 7.43
CA ILE A 26 -5.63 10.19 8.10
C ILE A 26 -4.65 10.84 7.11
N ALA A 27 -3.92 10.03 6.33
CA ALA A 27 -3.00 10.53 5.31
C ALA A 27 -3.74 11.35 4.24
N GLN A 28 -4.85 10.84 3.74
CA GLN A 28 -5.69 11.53 2.77
C GLN A 28 -6.22 12.85 3.32
N ALA A 29 -6.77 12.85 4.53
CA ALA A 29 -7.27 14.06 5.16
C ALA A 29 -6.18 15.14 5.36
N ILE A 30 -4.93 14.74 5.63
CA ILE A 30 -3.80 15.66 5.72
C ILE A 30 -3.51 16.33 4.37
N ILE A 31 -3.62 15.58 3.28
CA ILE A 31 -3.43 16.07 1.90
C ILE A 31 -4.57 17.00 1.52
N ASP A 32 -5.83 16.57 1.68
CA ASP A 32 -7.03 17.33 1.32
C ASP A 32 -7.11 18.68 2.07
N GLN A 33 -6.78 18.68 3.36
CA GLN A 33 -6.73 19.87 4.19
C GLN A 33 -5.46 20.71 3.95
N LYS A 34 -4.56 20.27 3.05
CA LYS A 34 -3.31 20.95 2.70
C LYS A 34 -2.46 21.32 3.94
N LEU A 35 -2.44 20.42 4.94
CA LEU A 35 -1.70 20.62 6.19
C LEU A 35 -0.19 20.47 6.00
N ARG A 36 0.23 19.81 4.92
CA ARG A 36 1.63 19.65 4.51
C ARG A 36 1.83 19.99 3.05
N ARG A 37 2.99 20.56 2.72
CA ARG A 37 3.42 20.82 1.35
C ARG A 37 4.19 19.62 0.79
N GLU A 38 4.98 18.97 1.64
CA GLU A 38 5.82 17.84 1.28
C GLU A 38 5.27 16.59 1.96
N VAL A 39 4.55 15.79 1.19
CA VAL A 39 3.90 14.56 1.68
C VAL A 39 4.72 13.29 1.38
N GLY A 40 5.78 13.39 0.54
CA GLY A 40 6.60 12.24 0.15
C GLY A 40 5.91 11.34 -0.87
N ALA A 41 6.55 10.20 -1.18
CA ALA A 41 6.03 9.20 -2.13
C ALA A 41 5.08 8.19 -1.47
N THR A 42 5.19 8.02 -0.14
CA THR A 42 4.39 7.07 0.65
C THR A 42 3.76 7.74 1.86
N PRO A 43 2.78 8.66 1.67
CA PRO A 43 2.21 9.45 2.78
C PRO A 43 1.57 8.57 3.86
N SER A 44 0.87 7.49 3.49
CA SER A 44 0.27 6.57 4.45
C SER A 44 1.30 5.83 5.30
N ASN A 45 2.45 5.45 4.73
CA ASN A 45 3.55 4.86 5.51
C ASN A 45 4.16 5.88 6.47
N ALA A 46 4.33 7.12 6.05
CA ALA A 46 4.82 8.18 6.92
C ALA A 46 3.88 8.42 8.10
N VAL A 47 2.55 8.37 7.87
CA VAL A 47 1.54 8.45 8.95
C VAL A 47 1.62 7.22 9.86
N ALA A 48 1.68 6.00 9.33
CA ALA A 48 1.79 4.77 10.12
C ALA A 48 3.05 4.77 11.00
N SER A 49 4.19 5.14 10.43
CA SER A 49 5.46 5.30 11.17
C SER A 49 5.37 6.38 12.26
N ALA A 50 4.76 7.52 11.96
CA ALA A 50 4.58 8.58 12.94
C ALA A 50 3.65 8.15 14.10
N LEU A 51 2.57 7.40 13.83
CA LEU A 51 1.65 6.86 14.82
C LEU A 51 2.32 5.86 15.76
N SER A 52 3.29 5.10 15.27
CA SER A 52 4.09 4.15 16.08
C SER A 52 5.18 4.86 16.93
N SER A 53 5.40 6.16 16.74
CA SER A 53 6.43 6.91 17.47
C SER A 53 6.04 7.13 18.94
N GLN A 54 7.02 7.06 19.86
CA GLN A 54 6.81 7.29 21.29
C GLN A 54 6.09 8.63 21.61
N ALA A 55 6.24 9.62 20.74
CA ALA A 55 5.63 10.94 20.92
C ALA A 55 4.10 10.96 20.73
N LEU A 56 3.56 10.02 19.95
CA LEU A 56 2.12 9.88 19.69
C LEU A 56 1.46 8.76 20.50
N VAL A 57 2.19 7.73 20.91
CA VAL A 57 1.68 6.57 21.68
C VAL A 57 0.89 6.96 22.94
N ARG A 58 1.21 8.07 23.56
CA ARG A 58 0.47 8.59 24.74
C ARG A 58 -0.77 9.43 24.39
N LYS A 59 -0.89 9.90 23.15
CA LYS A 59 -1.96 10.82 22.73
C LYS A 59 -2.99 10.16 21.81
N VAL A 60 -2.58 9.08 21.14
CA VAL A 60 -3.38 8.35 20.15
C VAL A 60 -3.48 6.91 20.58
N VAL A 61 -4.70 6.37 20.57
CA VAL A 61 -4.97 4.97 20.91
C VAL A 61 -5.34 4.22 19.63
N ARG A 62 -4.76 3.07 19.44
CA ARG A 62 -5.14 2.12 18.40
C ARG A 62 -6.37 1.33 18.89
N VAL A 63 -7.51 1.51 18.24
CA VAL A 63 -8.77 0.84 18.62
C VAL A 63 -8.88 -0.52 17.95
N GLU A 64 -8.54 -0.57 16.66
CA GLU A 64 -8.48 -1.76 15.83
C GLU A 64 -7.23 -1.71 14.95
N ARG A 65 -6.99 -2.78 14.19
CA ARG A 65 -5.84 -2.85 13.29
C ARG A 65 -5.92 -1.73 12.24
N GLY A 66 -4.96 -0.82 12.27
CA GLY A 66 -4.88 0.33 11.35
C GLY A 66 -5.78 1.51 11.73
N TYR A 67 -6.69 1.40 12.73
CA TYR A 67 -7.60 2.45 13.16
C TYR A 67 -7.15 3.13 14.44
N TYR A 68 -7.18 4.46 14.45
CA TYR A 68 -6.64 5.30 15.51
C TYR A 68 -7.62 6.40 15.89
N ILE A 69 -7.64 6.70 17.18
CA ILE A 69 -8.42 7.81 17.77
C ILE A 69 -7.58 8.55 18.82
N LEU A 70 -7.90 9.79 19.12
CA LEU A 70 -7.27 10.48 20.24
C LEU A 70 -7.65 9.82 21.57
N ALA A 71 -6.67 9.62 22.45
CA ALA A 71 -6.89 9.09 23.80
C ALA A 71 -7.91 9.91 24.59
N SER A 72 -8.00 11.22 24.36
CA SER A 72 -8.96 12.12 24.99
C SER A 72 -10.42 11.91 24.54
N LYS A 73 -10.63 11.22 23.41
CA LYS A 73 -11.97 10.92 22.86
C LYS A 73 -12.46 9.52 23.21
N LEU A 74 -11.60 8.67 23.78
CA LEU A 74 -11.99 7.35 24.28
C LEU A 74 -12.74 7.55 25.61
N GLN A 75 -14.06 7.56 25.58
CA GLN A 75 -14.87 7.46 26.79
C GLN A 75 -14.73 6.02 27.32
N LEU A 76 -13.88 5.84 28.33
CA LEU A 76 -13.91 4.65 29.15
C LEU A 76 -15.28 4.57 29.85
N PRO A 77 -16.04 3.47 29.77
CA PRO A 77 -17.17 3.29 30.65
C PRO A 77 -16.64 3.28 32.08
N GLN A 78 -17.18 4.17 32.91
CA GLN A 78 -16.88 4.19 34.34
C GLN A 78 -17.29 2.85 34.92
N ALA A 79 -16.31 2.08 35.35
CA ALA A 79 -16.54 0.87 36.14
C ALA A 79 -17.11 1.28 37.49
N GLY A 80 -18.44 1.14 37.63
CA GLY A 80 -19.12 1.15 38.91
C GLY A 80 -18.67 -0.03 39.76
N ALA A 81 -18.22 0.31 40.94
CA ALA A 81 -17.82 -0.62 41.99
C ALA A 81 -18.93 -1.61 42.37
N THR A 82 -18.61 -2.89 42.43
CA THR A 82 -19.09 -3.72 43.57
C THR A 82 -18.20 -4.94 43.75
N ALA A 83 -17.72 -5.05 44.97
CA ALA A 83 -16.92 -6.15 45.49
C ALA A 83 -17.74 -7.42 45.65
N ALA A 84 -17.13 -8.58 45.41
CA ALA A 84 -17.34 -9.83 46.20
C ALA A 84 -16.29 -10.87 45.81
N SER A 85 -15.35 -11.12 46.70
CA SER A 85 -14.71 -12.43 46.82
C SER A 85 -15.64 -13.38 47.56
N PRO A 86 -15.60 -14.70 47.37
CA PRO A 86 -14.93 -15.56 48.32
C PRO A 86 -14.23 -16.84 47.76
N LYS A 87 -13.08 -17.14 48.38
CA LYS A 87 -12.64 -18.37 49.10
C LYS A 87 -12.54 -19.71 48.38
N ASP A 88 -11.30 -20.22 48.51
CA ASP A 88 -10.81 -21.52 48.98
C ASP A 88 -11.03 -22.81 48.15
N GLY A 89 -9.92 -23.33 47.64
CA GLY A 89 -9.15 -24.57 47.77
C GLY A 89 -9.73 -25.84 47.16
N PRO A 90 -8.95 -26.94 47.03
CA PRO A 90 -7.55 -27.16 47.41
C PRO A 90 -6.65 -27.75 46.27
N ARG A 91 -5.38 -27.82 46.59
CA ARG A 91 -4.24 -28.41 45.87
C ARG A 91 -4.47 -29.86 45.43
N ASP A 92 -3.96 -30.20 44.24
CA ASP A 92 -3.33 -31.49 44.06
C ASP A 92 -2.00 -31.35 43.30
N GLN A 93 -1.03 -32.16 43.75
CA GLN A 93 0.37 -32.19 43.32
C GLN A 93 0.52 -33.22 42.22
N GLY A 94 1.33 -32.94 41.22
CA GLY A 94 1.75 -33.98 40.32
C GLY A 94 2.56 -33.54 39.10
N ALA A 95 3.88 -33.78 39.17
CA ALA A 95 4.83 -34.04 38.09
C ALA A 95 5.30 -32.86 37.24
N SER A 96 6.48 -32.40 37.61
CA SER A 96 7.40 -31.57 36.82
C SER A 96 7.92 -32.30 35.57
N VAL A 97 7.59 -31.77 34.41
CA VAL A 97 8.34 -31.99 33.16
C VAL A 97 9.08 -30.69 32.87
N PRO A 98 10.38 -30.68 32.63
CA PRO A 98 11.09 -29.46 32.31
C PRO A 98 10.76 -29.06 30.87
N THR A 99 9.81 -28.18 30.71
CA THR A 99 9.59 -27.49 29.43
C THR A 99 10.73 -26.50 29.26
N ARG A 100 11.64 -26.86 28.36
CA ARG A 100 12.69 -26.01 27.86
C ARG A 100 12.00 -24.81 27.20
N THR A 101 11.94 -23.71 27.92
CA THR A 101 11.52 -22.42 27.37
C THR A 101 12.63 -21.99 26.43
N GLU A 102 12.51 -22.35 25.16
CA GLU A 102 13.19 -21.64 24.12
C GLU A 102 12.58 -20.26 24.10
N THR A 103 13.32 -19.31 24.59
CA THR A 103 13.09 -17.89 24.35
C THR A 103 13.06 -17.72 22.83
N VAL A 104 11.85 -17.62 22.29
CA VAL A 104 11.65 -17.10 20.95
C VAL A 104 12.19 -15.68 21.02
N ALA A 105 13.40 -15.49 20.49
CA ALA A 105 13.94 -14.18 20.28
C ALA A 105 12.86 -13.39 19.55
N ASP A 106 12.53 -12.20 20.05
CA ASP A 106 11.74 -11.19 19.37
C ASP A 106 12.30 -11.02 17.96
N LEU A 107 11.74 -11.77 17.02
CA LEU A 107 11.87 -11.41 15.61
C LEU A 107 11.12 -10.10 15.51
N PRO A 108 11.73 -9.05 14.97
CA PRO A 108 11.00 -7.83 14.69
C PRO A 108 9.77 -8.24 13.89
N ASP A 109 8.60 -7.77 14.31
CA ASP A 109 7.36 -7.86 13.54
C ASP A 109 7.61 -7.17 12.19
N ASP A 110 8.28 -7.86 11.28
CA ASP A 110 8.34 -7.51 9.87
C ASP A 110 6.97 -7.83 9.29
N GLU A 111 6.04 -6.94 9.61
CA GLU A 111 4.66 -6.98 9.14
C GLU A 111 4.55 -6.77 7.62
N SER A 112 5.65 -6.67 6.89
CA SER A 112 5.64 -6.55 5.44
C SER A 112 5.18 -7.88 4.82
N GLY A 113 4.05 -7.84 4.13
CA GLY A 113 3.57 -8.97 3.32
C GLY A 113 4.56 -9.26 2.18
N LEU A 114 4.43 -10.44 1.55
CA LEU A 114 5.25 -10.82 0.38
C LEU A 114 5.11 -9.86 -0.81
N ILE A 115 3.98 -9.17 -0.92
CA ILE A 115 3.77 -8.09 -1.89
C ILE A 115 4.02 -6.77 -1.17
N GLY A 116 4.96 -6.01 -1.65
CA GLY A 116 5.35 -4.70 -1.10
C GLY A 116 4.55 -3.54 -1.69
N SER A 117 4.18 -3.65 -2.96
CA SER A 117 3.40 -2.63 -3.69
C SER A 117 2.69 -3.25 -4.89
N PHE A 118 1.62 -2.62 -5.35
CA PHE A 118 0.88 -3.07 -6.53
C PHE A 118 0.22 -1.90 -7.26
N GLY A 119 -0.19 -2.14 -8.51
CA GLY A 119 -0.97 -1.21 -9.31
C GLY A 119 -1.99 -1.96 -10.14
N MET A 120 -3.24 -1.44 -10.15
CA MET A 120 -4.37 -2.07 -10.81
C MET A 120 -4.80 -1.29 -12.05
N PHE A 121 -5.08 -2.03 -13.12
CA PHE A 121 -5.69 -1.54 -14.35
C PHE A 121 -4.99 -0.32 -15.00
N TRP A 122 -3.66 -0.25 -14.88
CA TRP A 122 -2.86 0.79 -15.50
C TRP A 122 -3.02 0.76 -17.01
N LEU A 123 -3.21 1.92 -17.62
CA LEU A 123 -3.44 2.04 -19.05
C LEU A 123 -2.11 1.99 -19.81
N ARG A 124 -2.06 1.14 -20.82
CA ARG A 124 -0.91 1.05 -21.73
C ARG A 124 -0.63 2.39 -22.41
N SER A 125 -1.68 3.16 -22.76
CA SER A 125 -1.59 4.46 -23.42
C SER A 125 -0.97 5.57 -22.58
N GLU A 126 -0.86 5.37 -21.25
CA GLU A 126 -0.30 6.35 -20.32
C GLU A 126 1.20 6.15 -20.06
N VAL A 127 1.82 5.18 -20.74
CA VAL A 127 3.26 4.89 -20.64
C VAL A 127 3.95 5.26 -21.94
N ASP A 128 5.05 5.99 -21.85
CA ASP A 128 5.91 6.27 -23.02
C ASP A 128 6.82 5.07 -23.33
N TRP A 129 6.35 4.21 -24.24
CA TRP A 129 7.07 3.03 -24.69
C TRP A 129 8.21 3.32 -25.67
N THR A 130 8.39 4.57 -26.12
CA THR A 130 9.48 4.99 -27.02
C THR A 130 10.76 5.30 -26.25
N ARG A 131 10.62 5.57 -24.96
CA ARG A 131 11.72 5.90 -24.06
C ARG A 131 12.55 4.68 -23.69
N ALA A 132 13.84 4.85 -23.51
CA ALA A 132 14.75 3.84 -22.98
C ALA A 132 15.61 4.46 -21.86
N PRO A 133 15.52 3.99 -20.61
CA PRO A 133 14.58 2.98 -20.10
C PRO A 133 13.13 3.49 -20.02
N VAL A 134 12.18 2.59 -20.17
CA VAL A 134 10.76 2.85 -19.93
C VAL A 134 10.56 3.21 -18.46
N LYS A 135 9.63 4.14 -18.18
CA LYS A 135 9.18 4.45 -16.81
C LYS A 135 7.76 3.97 -16.59
N LEU A 136 7.51 3.47 -15.39
CA LEU A 136 6.18 3.09 -14.92
C LEU A 136 5.86 3.94 -13.71
N LEU A 137 5.24 5.09 -13.93
CA LEU A 137 5.01 6.08 -12.88
C LEU A 137 3.69 5.83 -12.16
N GLY A 138 3.71 5.93 -10.85
CA GLY A 138 2.51 5.84 -10.02
C GLY A 138 2.64 6.63 -8.74
N VAL A 139 1.51 7.05 -8.19
CA VAL A 139 1.37 7.76 -6.92
C VAL A 139 0.53 6.94 -5.95
N GLN A 140 0.79 7.05 -4.66
CA GLN A 140 0.04 6.32 -3.64
C GLN A 140 -1.30 7.00 -3.32
N LEU A 141 -1.29 8.32 -3.23
CA LEU A 141 -2.45 9.16 -2.95
C LEU A 141 -2.35 10.44 -3.80
N ASP A 142 -3.49 11.11 -4.02
CA ASP A 142 -3.50 12.41 -4.68
C ASP A 142 -2.56 13.38 -3.95
N GLY A 143 -1.59 13.93 -4.69
CA GLY A 143 -0.57 14.84 -4.17
C GLY A 143 0.67 14.15 -3.58
N GLY A 144 0.80 12.84 -3.68
CA GLY A 144 2.03 12.09 -3.43
C GLY A 144 3.06 12.31 -4.55
N ASN A 145 4.34 12.08 -4.25
CA ASN A 145 5.40 12.14 -5.24
C ASN A 145 5.37 10.88 -6.12
N PRO A 146 5.48 10.99 -7.45
CA PRO A 146 5.54 9.84 -8.35
C PRO A 146 6.72 8.91 -8.05
N VAL A 147 6.47 7.61 -8.13
CA VAL A 147 7.45 6.54 -8.00
C VAL A 147 7.56 5.79 -9.31
N ASP A 148 8.77 5.43 -9.71
CA ASP A 148 9.01 4.64 -10.91
C ASP A 148 9.10 3.14 -10.55
N PHE A 149 8.17 2.35 -11.09
CA PHE A 149 8.08 0.90 -10.86
C PHE A 149 8.71 0.07 -11.98
N ALA A 150 9.44 0.67 -12.92
CA ALA A 150 10.08 -0.05 -14.01
C ALA A 150 11.04 -1.15 -13.54
N GLU A 151 11.70 -0.94 -12.39
CA GLU A 151 12.57 -1.93 -11.74
C GLU A 151 11.85 -2.79 -10.70
N GLN A 152 10.54 -2.96 -10.78
CA GLN A 152 9.82 -3.88 -9.92
C GLN A 152 10.06 -5.33 -10.35
N ALA A 153 9.97 -6.26 -9.39
CA ALA A 153 9.92 -7.70 -9.60
C ALA A 153 8.61 -8.24 -9.01
N GLY A 154 8.02 -9.28 -9.63
CA GLY A 154 6.74 -9.83 -9.18
C GLY A 154 5.92 -10.46 -10.29
N VAL A 155 4.61 -10.38 -10.17
CA VAL A 155 3.64 -10.92 -11.13
C VAL A 155 2.88 -9.76 -11.79
N TYR A 156 2.52 -9.93 -13.06
CA TYR A 156 1.71 -8.95 -13.79
C TYR A 156 0.66 -9.64 -14.65
N LEU A 157 -0.43 -8.93 -14.90
CA LEU A 157 -1.54 -9.36 -15.74
C LEU A 157 -1.70 -8.37 -16.90
N LEU A 158 -1.96 -8.88 -18.10
CA LEU A 158 -2.32 -8.07 -19.26
C LEU A 158 -3.78 -8.28 -19.59
N TYR A 159 -4.47 -7.22 -19.93
CA TYR A 159 -5.91 -7.22 -20.21
C TYR A 159 -6.21 -6.77 -21.64
N GLU A 160 -7.26 -7.36 -22.21
CA GLU A 160 -7.98 -6.85 -23.38
C GLU A 160 -9.35 -6.42 -22.88
N GLY A 161 -9.59 -5.12 -22.79
CA GLY A 161 -10.75 -4.59 -22.06
C GLY A 161 -10.74 -4.99 -20.57
N ASN A 162 -11.71 -5.82 -20.17
CA ASN A 162 -11.82 -6.32 -18.79
C ASN A 162 -11.39 -7.80 -18.65
N ARG A 163 -10.86 -8.39 -19.71
CA ARG A 163 -10.47 -9.80 -19.72
C ARG A 163 -8.97 -9.94 -19.56
N VAL A 164 -8.53 -10.73 -18.59
CA VAL A 164 -7.13 -11.14 -18.48
C VAL A 164 -6.79 -12.07 -19.65
N ILE A 165 -5.81 -11.69 -20.46
CA ILE A 165 -5.34 -12.48 -21.61
C ILE A 165 -3.94 -13.06 -21.41
N TYR A 166 -3.21 -12.57 -20.41
CA TYR A 166 -1.87 -13.05 -20.10
C TYR A 166 -1.51 -12.79 -18.65
N VAL A 167 -0.89 -13.77 -18.02
CA VAL A 167 -0.25 -13.64 -16.71
C VAL A 167 1.24 -13.89 -16.89
N GLY A 168 2.07 -13.00 -16.40
CA GLY A 168 3.51 -13.12 -16.48
C GLY A 168 4.20 -12.89 -15.14
N ARG A 169 5.48 -13.20 -15.09
CA ARG A 169 6.31 -12.96 -13.91
C ARG A 169 7.64 -12.35 -14.31
N VAL A 170 8.20 -11.56 -13.39
CA VAL A 170 9.59 -11.07 -13.45
C VAL A 170 10.26 -11.36 -12.09
N THR A 171 11.31 -12.15 -12.15
CA THR A 171 12.07 -12.60 -10.96
C THR A 171 13.28 -11.73 -10.69
N ALA A 172 13.57 -10.78 -11.57
CA ALA A 172 14.62 -9.77 -11.43
C ALA A 172 14.01 -8.37 -11.63
N PRO A 173 14.64 -7.29 -11.14
CA PRO A 173 14.15 -5.91 -11.25
C PRO A 173 14.06 -5.43 -12.72
N ARG A 174 13.00 -5.78 -13.45
CA ARG A 174 12.86 -5.47 -14.88
C ARG A 174 11.41 -5.41 -15.40
N LEU A 175 10.44 -5.09 -14.55
CA LEU A 175 9.03 -5.08 -14.96
C LEU A 175 8.77 -4.21 -16.19
N GLY A 176 9.30 -2.97 -16.20
CA GLY A 176 9.16 -2.05 -17.32
C GLY A 176 9.72 -2.61 -18.63
N LEU A 177 10.91 -3.22 -18.58
CA LEU A 177 11.50 -3.88 -19.75
C LEU A 177 10.63 -5.05 -20.22
N ARG A 178 10.08 -5.85 -19.31
CA ARG A 178 9.24 -7.00 -19.66
C ARG A 178 7.93 -6.57 -20.33
N LEU A 179 7.29 -5.55 -19.83
CA LEU A 179 6.09 -4.97 -20.44
C LEU A 179 6.41 -4.34 -21.80
N TRP A 180 7.56 -3.67 -21.94
CA TRP A 180 8.04 -3.15 -23.21
C TRP A 180 8.27 -4.27 -24.25
N GLU A 181 8.82 -5.42 -23.87
CA GLU A 181 8.95 -6.59 -24.74
C GLU A 181 7.57 -7.00 -25.31
N HIS A 182 6.51 -6.97 -24.48
CA HIS A 182 5.13 -7.27 -24.91
C HIS A 182 4.52 -6.24 -25.86
N THR A 183 5.07 -5.04 -25.96
CA THR A 183 4.66 -4.09 -27.00
C THR A 183 5.17 -4.47 -28.39
N ARG A 184 6.08 -5.44 -28.49
CA ARG A 184 6.79 -5.85 -29.73
C ARG A 184 6.65 -7.31 -30.08
N ASP A 185 6.24 -8.16 -29.15
CA ASP A 185 6.04 -9.59 -29.37
C ASP A 185 4.64 -9.93 -29.93
N ARG A 186 4.24 -11.20 -29.86
CA ARG A 186 2.92 -11.68 -30.34
C ARG A 186 1.72 -11.04 -29.65
N LEU A 187 1.92 -10.37 -28.49
CA LEU A 187 0.88 -9.69 -27.72
C LEU A 187 0.74 -8.21 -28.09
N LYS A 188 1.60 -7.66 -28.96
CA LYS A 188 1.76 -6.22 -29.21
C LYS A 188 0.46 -5.43 -29.46
N ALA A 189 -0.58 -6.04 -30.03
CA ALA A 189 -1.84 -5.38 -30.38
C ALA A 189 -3.03 -5.96 -29.59
N ARG A 190 -2.78 -6.73 -28.53
CA ARG A 190 -3.82 -7.52 -27.86
C ARG A 190 -4.12 -7.09 -26.42
N TRP A 191 -3.40 -6.12 -25.87
CA TRP A 191 -3.64 -5.64 -24.53
C TRP A 191 -3.68 -4.13 -24.48
N ASP A 192 -4.53 -3.59 -23.62
CA ASP A 192 -4.75 -2.16 -23.41
C ASP A 192 -4.49 -1.71 -21.98
N LYS A 193 -4.52 -2.66 -21.03
CA LYS A 193 -4.28 -2.41 -19.61
C LYS A 193 -3.38 -3.49 -19.00
N PHE A 194 -2.78 -3.16 -17.87
CA PHE A 194 -2.02 -4.11 -17.08
C PHE A 194 -2.19 -3.84 -15.58
N SER A 195 -2.14 -4.89 -14.78
CA SER A 195 -1.97 -4.82 -13.32
C SER A 195 -0.66 -5.50 -12.95
N TRP A 196 -0.10 -5.10 -11.84
CA TRP A 196 1.14 -5.67 -11.35
C TRP A 196 1.16 -5.76 -9.82
N PHE A 197 1.82 -6.79 -9.31
CA PHE A 197 1.98 -7.10 -7.90
C PHE A 197 3.47 -7.29 -7.65
N GLY A 198 4.08 -6.34 -6.97
CA GLY A 198 5.51 -6.25 -6.80
C GLY A 198 5.97 -6.65 -5.40
N VAL A 199 7.09 -7.35 -5.34
CA VAL A 199 7.69 -7.80 -4.06
C VAL A 199 8.56 -6.75 -3.39
N ARG A 200 8.96 -5.68 -4.12
CA ARG A 200 9.74 -4.58 -3.56
C ARG A 200 8.81 -3.53 -2.98
N SER A 201 9.04 -3.17 -1.74
CA SER A 201 8.34 -2.06 -1.09
C SER A 201 8.87 -0.71 -1.58
N VAL A 202 8.13 0.36 -1.32
CA VAL A 202 8.55 1.73 -1.59
C VAL A 202 8.94 2.39 -0.28
N GLY A 203 10.15 2.91 -0.22
CA GLY A 203 10.61 3.70 0.93
C GLY A 203 10.12 5.15 0.90
N ASP A 204 10.25 5.86 2.00
CA ASP A 204 9.87 7.27 2.15
C ASP A 204 10.58 8.20 1.13
N ASN A 205 11.74 7.78 0.64
CA ASN A 205 12.50 8.49 -0.38
C ASN A 205 11.94 8.32 -1.82
N GLY A 206 10.82 7.60 -1.99
CA GLY A 206 10.23 7.32 -3.29
C GLY A 206 11.00 6.33 -4.15
N ARG A 207 11.86 5.52 -3.56
CA ARG A 207 12.62 4.49 -4.28
C ARG A 207 12.16 3.10 -3.88
N LEU A 208 12.26 2.17 -4.82
CA LEU A 208 12.04 0.76 -4.56
C LEU A 208 13.14 0.23 -3.63
N GLY A 209 12.74 -0.43 -2.56
CA GLY A 209 13.62 -1.14 -1.64
C GLY A 209 14.29 -2.36 -2.27
N ASP A 210 15.03 -3.12 -1.49
CA ASP A 210 15.66 -4.36 -1.95
C ASP A 210 14.64 -5.48 -2.20
N LEU A 211 15.07 -6.54 -2.85
CA LEU A 211 14.28 -7.77 -2.95
C LEU A 211 14.16 -8.39 -1.55
N PRO A 212 12.98 -8.91 -1.19
CA PRO A 212 12.79 -9.52 0.13
C PRO A 212 13.70 -10.73 0.31
N HIS A 213 14.22 -10.92 1.52
CA HIS A 213 14.98 -12.12 1.85
C HIS A 213 14.08 -13.36 1.86
N PRO A 214 14.57 -14.54 1.42
CA PRO A 214 13.81 -15.78 1.51
C PRO A 214 13.60 -16.17 2.98
N GLY A 215 12.37 -16.19 3.46
CA GLY A 215 12.05 -16.46 4.88
C GLY A 215 10.57 -16.39 5.20
N PHE A 216 9.69 -16.70 4.24
CA PHE A 216 8.24 -16.64 4.51
C PHE A 216 7.69 -17.93 5.09
N THR A 217 6.65 -17.81 5.92
CA THR A 217 5.88 -18.95 6.40
C THR A 217 4.94 -19.47 5.31
N LEU A 218 4.56 -20.75 5.38
CA LEU A 218 3.54 -21.32 4.49
C LEU A 218 2.21 -20.54 4.59
N ALA A 219 1.85 -20.10 5.79
CA ALA A 219 0.64 -19.30 6.00
C ALA A 219 0.70 -17.96 5.25
N ALA A 220 1.83 -17.24 5.31
CA ALA A 220 2.03 -15.99 4.58
C ALA A 220 1.97 -16.19 3.05
N LEU A 221 2.54 -17.29 2.55
CA LEU A 221 2.46 -17.62 1.13
C LEU A 221 1.01 -17.86 0.69
N ILE A 222 0.23 -18.67 1.42
CA ILE A 222 -1.17 -18.98 1.10
C ILE A 222 -2.02 -17.70 1.14
N ALA A 223 -1.87 -16.88 2.20
CA ALA A 223 -2.58 -15.61 2.31
C ALA A 223 -2.26 -14.65 1.15
N THR A 224 -1.00 -14.59 0.73
CA THR A 224 -0.59 -13.78 -0.41
C THR A 224 -1.19 -14.27 -1.73
N MET A 225 -1.24 -15.60 -1.93
CA MET A 225 -1.85 -16.18 -3.14
C MET A 225 -3.35 -15.90 -3.19
N GLU A 226 -4.05 -16.05 -2.07
CA GLU A 226 -5.48 -15.71 -1.97
C GLU A 226 -5.72 -14.23 -2.28
N ALA A 227 -5.00 -13.34 -1.62
CA ALA A 227 -5.12 -11.91 -1.79
C ALA A 227 -4.84 -11.47 -3.25
N LEU A 228 -3.80 -12.01 -3.88
CA LEU A 228 -3.47 -11.73 -5.28
C LEU A 228 -4.59 -12.18 -6.23
N LEU A 229 -5.23 -13.32 -5.97
CA LEU A 229 -6.35 -13.80 -6.76
C LEU A 229 -7.61 -12.95 -6.56
N ILE A 230 -7.87 -12.50 -5.33
CA ILE A 230 -9.01 -11.61 -5.04
C ILE A 230 -8.81 -10.26 -5.74
N GLU A 231 -7.66 -9.63 -5.57
CA GLU A 231 -7.37 -8.33 -6.19
C GLU A 231 -7.29 -8.42 -7.72
N GLY A 232 -6.60 -9.43 -8.25
CA GLY A 232 -6.38 -9.57 -9.69
C GLY A 232 -7.60 -10.00 -10.49
N LEU A 233 -8.55 -10.71 -9.87
CA LEU A 233 -9.75 -11.24 -10.54
C LEU A 233 -11.05 -10.54 -10.13
N GLU A 234 -11.05 -9.77 -9.04
CA GLU A 234 -12.22 -9.07 -8.48
C GLU A 234 -13.48 -9.95 -8.43
N PRO A 235 -13.44 -11.16 -7.78
CA PRO A 235 -14.57 -12.08 -7.81
C PRO A 235 -15.77 -11.48 -7.08
N PRO A 236 -17.00 -11.52 -7.67
CA PRO A 236 -18.16 -10.80 -7.14
C PRO A 236 -18.65 -11.29 -5.78
N GLN A 237 -18.21 -12.45 -5.32
CA GLN A 237 -18.57 -13.02 -4.02
C GLN A 237 -17.57 -12.63 -2.92
N ASN A 238 -16.37 -12.17 -3.25
CA ASN A 238 -15.43 -11.63 -2.29
C ASN A 238 -15.79 -10.16 -2.05
N ARG A 239 -16.25 -9.85 -0.82
CA ARG A 239 -16.69 -8.49 -0.43
C ARG A 239 -15.62 -7.67 0.28
N ARG A 240 -14.45 -8.25 0.52
CA ARG A 240 -13.30 -7.64 1.21
C ARG A 240 -12.02 -8.04 0.51
N GLN A 241 -11.02 -7.17 0.59
CA GLN A 241 -9.65 -7.54 0.26
C GLN A 241 -9.22 -8.76 1.06
N GLY A 242 -8.36 -9.60 0.47
CA GLY A 242 -7.85 -10.81 1.13
C GLY A 242 -7.20 -10.47 2.47
N ASP A 243 -7.51 -11.27 3.50
CA ASP A 243 -6.89 -11.11 4.82
C ASP A 243 -5.37 -11.26 4.70
N GLY A 244 -4.62 -10.25 5.17
CA GLY A 244 -3.16 -10.25 5.12
C GLY A 244 -2.53 -9.60 3.89
N PHE A 245 -3.32 -9.06 2.94
CA PHE A 245 -2.78 -8.26 1.85
C PHE A 245 -2.40 -6.87 2.38
N LYS A 246 -1.12 -6.72 2.72
CA LYS A 246 -0.56 -5.49 3.32
C LYS A 246 0.15 -4.60 2.30
N ALA A 247 0.03 -4.94 1.02
CA ALA A 247 0.65 -4.21 -0.06
C ALA A 247 0.02 -2.83 -0.24
N LEU A 248 0.83 -1.85 -0.63
CA LEU A 248 0.38 -0.51 -0.94
C LEU A 248 -0.02 -0.43 -2.41
N GLU A 249 -1.24 0.06 -2.66
CA GLU A 249 -1.70 0.38 -3.99
C GLU A 249 -1.08 1.67 -4.49
N PHE A 250 -0.69 1.67 -5.76
CA PHE A 250 -0.24 2.85 -6.49
C PHE A 250 -1.13 3.07 -7.70
N ILE A 251 -1.66 4.29 -7.79
CA ILE A 251 -2.45 4.75 -8.94
C ILE A 251 -1.46 5.15 -10.03
N GLN A 252 -1.80 4.83 -11.27
CA GLN A 252 -0.97 5.19 -12.41
C GLN A 252 -0.86 6.71 -12.56
N GLU A 253 0.35 7.17 -12.76
CA GLU A 253 0.66 8.54 -13.17
C GLU A 253 0.97 8.57 -14.66
N VAL A 254 0.39 9.52 -15.38
CA VAL A 254 0.63 9.68 -16.81
C VAL A 254 2.09 10.10 -17.03
N ASP A 255 2.78 9.46 -17.96
CA ASP A 255 4.11 9.92 -18.33
C ASP A 255 4.03 11.34 -18.90
N PRO A 256 4.77 12.32 -18.36
CA PRO A 256 4.71 13.72 -18.81
C PRO A 256 4.94 13.92 -20.32
N GLN A 257 5.66 13.00 -20.97
CA GLN A 257 5.85 13.07 -22.42
C GLN A 257 4.56 12.76 -23.20
N ILE A 258 3.70 11.92 -22.64
CA ILE A 258 2.38 11.63 -23.22
C ILE A 258 1.48 12.87 -23.12
N GLU A 259 1.49 13.58 -22.01
CA GLU A 259 0.74 14.83 -21.85
C GLU A 259 1.20 15.89 -22.84
N ILE A 260 2.50 16.13 -22.95
CA ILE A 260 3.08 17.08 -23.91
C ILE A 260 2.71 16.70 -25.36
N ALA A 261 2.73 15.41 -25.69
CA ALA A 261 2.36 14.95 -27.03
C ALA A 261 0.87 15.21 -27.32
N ARG A 262 -0.02 15.00 -26.35
CA ARG A 262 -1.46 15.29 -26.46
C ARG A 262 -1.72 16.78 -26.67
N GLU A 263 -1.09 17.64 -25.88
CA GLU A 263 -1.21 19.09 -26.01
C GLU A 263 -0.77 19.59 -27.40
N ARG A 264 0.37 19.08 -27.90
CA ARG A 264 0.84 19.40 -29.25
C ARG A 264 -0.15 18.98 -30.34
N GLN A 265 -0.74 17.80 -30.23
CA GLN A 265 -1.76 17.33 -31.19
C GLN A 265 -3.00 18.22 -31.18
N ILE A 266 -3.44 18.68 -30.02
CA ILE A 266 -4.56 19.61 -29.87
C ILE A 266 -4.23 20.94 -30.56
N LEU A 267 -3.05 21.51 -30.31
CA LEU A 267 -2.62 22.78 -30.94
C LEU A 267 -2.55 22.67 -32.44
N VAL A 268 -2.04 21.57 -32.99
CA VAL A 268 -1.99 21.37 -34.46
C VAL A 268 -3.39 21.32 -35.07
N LYS A 269 -4.34 20.61 -34.45
CA LYS A 269 -5.74 20.55 -34.91
C LYS A 269 -6.38 21.93 -34.93
N TYR A 270 -6.19 22.74 -33.87
CA TYR A 270 -6.71 24.11 -33.86
C TYR A 270 -6.10 24.98 -34.94
N GLN A 271 -4.79 24.85 -35.25
CA GLN A 271 -4.14 25.60 -36.33
C GLN A 271 -4.66 25.22 -37.73
N ASP A 272 -5.04 23.94 -37.93
CA ASP A 272 -5.59 23.46 -39.20
C ASP A 272 -7.06 23.86 -39.41
N GLU A 273 -7.85 24.02 -38.31
CA GLU A 273 -9.24 24.49 -38.38
C GLU A 273 -9.38 26.00 -38.66
N PHE A 274 -8.34 26.78 -38.42
CA PHE A 274 -8.34 28.24 -38.66
C PHE A 274 -7.55 28.65 -39.92
N ARG A 275 -7.18 27.68 -40.78
CA ARG A 275 -6.61 27.92 -42.12
C ARG A 275 -7.65 27.73 -43.22
#